data_204593318486e32d66eb3c0fba4d3fcb
#
_entry.id   204593318486e32d66eb3c0fba4d3fcb
#
_cell.length_a   1.000
_cell.length_b   1.000
_cell.length_c   1.000
_cell.angle_alpha   90.00
_cell.angle_beta   90.00
_cell.angle_gamma   90.00
#
_symmetry.space_group_name_H-M   'P 1'
#
loop_
_entity.id
_entity.type
_entity.pdbx_description
1 polymer ?
#
loop_
_entity_poly.entity_id
_entity_poly.type
_entity_poly.pdbx_seq_one_letter_code
_entity_poly.pdbx_strand_id
1 'polypeptide(L)'
;MTWPTLGKRDDPADVILLLEGTYPMVRGGVSSWVDQLIRGLPQLRFALVFIGGRPDHYGEILFERPTNVVHLERHYLMDDLPSLHAIKARKGSPSTFNTVHELHETLRNPTLHDQSRVLCDVAKMIGQRGGLSQEDFLHSQAAWQHIVDHYLEHVTEPSFIDYFWSVRNIHAPLFLLARIANGLPRGRCLHTISTGYAGFLGALAHHIHQRPLLITEHGIYTKERQIDLLEAKWIKSSTDALSHGFQIDTGYIRQMWIRFFQGLGRMTYASAAQITTLHEGNRLRQLQDGAPEARTRIIPNGISIERFAPLRSATANNQQPIVALLGRVTPIKDIKTFIRAMRQLTSQLPDAQGWIVGPNSEDPDYAQECRDLVAQLGLEKSVHFLGFQRTEEILAQVRLVVLTSISEAQPLVVLEAMAAGIPVVCSDVGACRELVIGDPAHQQAAGHIVPIASPMATAHAMQLLLTQPTAWQNARAAGIARVEAEYTEALMMTRYQQLYEEVIEPSSAPAGITVTHLFSALGMR
;
A
#
# COMPACT_ATOMS: atom_id res chain seq x y z
N MET A 1 10.91 16.40 21.65
CA MET A 1 9.99 17.48 21.19
C MET A 1 8.56 16.96 21.24
N THR A 2 7.63 17.70 21.81
CA THR A 2 6.20 17.33 21.80
C THR A 2 5.62 17.58 20.40
N TRP A 3 4.81 16.66 19.92
CA TRP A 3 4.07 16.82 18.68
C TRP A 3 2.90 17.79 18.90
N PRO A 4 2.55 18.65 17.92
CA PRO A 4 1.56 19.70 18.10
C PRO A 4 0.13 19.15 18.11
N THR A 5 -0.78 19.94 18.68
CA THR A 5 -2.22 19.71 18.61
C THR A 5 -2.89 20.98 18.09
N LEU A 6 -3.65 20.87 17.02
CA LEU A 6 -4.36 21.99 16.40
C LEU A 6 -5.54 22.42 17.28
N GLY A 7 -5.52 23.66 17.75
CA GLY A 7 -6.59 24.24 18.53
C GLY A 7 -7.78 24.71 17.68
N LYS A 8 -8.94 24.94 18.31
CA LYS A 8 -10.16 25.40 17.61
C LYS A 8 -10.02 26.77 16.93
N ARG A 9 -9.08 27.61 17.39
CA ARG A 9 -8.85 28.97 16.88
C ARG A 9 -7.69 29.05 15.88
N ASP A 10 -6.90 27.99 15.75
CA ASP A 10 -5.77 27.98 14.83
C ASP A 10 -6.27 27.88 13.38
N ASP A 11 -5.46 28.30 12.43
CA ASP A 11 -5.77 28.10 11.02
C ASP A 11 -5.87 26.60 10.69
N PRO A 12 -6.79 26.19 9.81
CA PRO A 12 -6.94 24.79 9.44
C PRO A 12 -5.66 24.22 8.81
N ALA A 13 -5.45 22.92 8.91
CA ALA A 13 -4.46 22.25 8.10
C ALA A 13 -4.87 22.29 6.62
N ASP A 14 -3.89 22.28 5.70
CA ASP A 14 -4.20 22.12 4.29
C ASP A 14 -4.59 20.67 4.01
N VAL A 15 -3.83 19.73 4.56
CA VAL A 15 -4.01 18.28 4.34
C VAL A 15 -4.11 17.55 5.68
N ILE A 16 -5.12 16.70 5.82
CA ILE A 16 -5.24 15.73 6.92
C ILE A 16 -4.80 14.36 6.36
N LEU A 17 -3.63 13.87 6.79
CA LEU A 17 -3.13 12.55 6.43
C LEU A 17 -3.72 11.49 7.37
N LEU A 18 -4.41 10.50 6.80
CA LEU A 18 -4.98 9.36 7.50
C LEU A 18 -4.05 8.14 7.30
N LEU A 19 -3.42 7.69 8.38
CA LEU A 19 -2.27 6.81 8.35
C LEU A 19 -2.54 5.53 9.14
N GLU A 20 -2.61 4.37 8.48
CA GLU A 20 -2.88 3.08 9.10
C GLU A 20 -1.57 2.30 9.27
N GLY A 21 -1.14 2.05 10.52
CA GLY A 21 -0.01 1.19 10.84
C GLY A 21 1.35 1.64 10.27
N THR A 22 1.53 2.93 9.98
CA THR A 22 2.70 3.46 9.27
C THR A 22 3.34 4.63 9.99
N TYR A 23 3.59 5.74 9.29
CA TYR A 23 4.18 6.97 9.82
C TYR A 23 3.31 7.59 10.93
N PRO A 24 3.86 8.13 12.02
CA PRO A 24 5.29 8.18 12.34
C PRO A 24 5.76 7.05 13.28
N MET A 25 4.96 5.99 13.45
CA MET A 25 5.16 4.95 14.45
C MET A 25 5.96 3.75 13.93
N VAL A 26 5.98 3.53 12.61
CA VAL A 26 6.61 2.36 11.98
C VAL A 26 7.58 2.80 10.89
N ARG A 27 8.78 2.23 10.83
CA ARG A 27 9.71 2.44 9.71
C ARG A 27 9.34 1.53 8.53
N GLY A 28 9.46 2.06 7.32
CA GLY A 28 9.18 1.32 6.09
C GLY A 28 9.14 2.24 4.88
N GLY A 29 8.99 1.67 3.68
CA GLY A 29 8.95 2.43 2.43
C GLY A 29 7.84 3.48 2.41
N VAL A 30 6.62 3.10 2.79
CA VAL A 30 5.47 4.02 2.85
C VAL A 30 5.69 5.14 3.87
N SER A 31 6.22 4.82 5.06
CA SER A 31 6.51 5.82 6.09
C SER A 31 7.60 6.79 5.65
N SER A 32 8.63 6.32 4.96
CA SER A 32 9.68 7.16 4.40
C SER A 32 9.12 8.07 3.30
N TRP A 33 8.23 7.56 2.47
CA TRP A 33 7.53 8.36 1.48
C TRP A 33 6.64 9.44 2.11
N VAL A 34 5.91 9.13 3.19
CA VAL A 34 5.10 10.13 3.92
C VAL A 34 6.00 11.25 4.49
N ASP A 35 7.14 10.89 5.12
CA ASP A 35 8.09 11.88 5.64
C ASP A 35 8.66 12.75 4.50
N GLN A 36 9.01 12.13 3.38
CA GLN A 36 9.49 12.81 2.17
C GLN A 36 8.42 13.77 1.61
N LEU A 37 7.17 13.33 1.49
CA LEU A 37 6.05 14.15 1.02
C LEU A 37 5.84 15.39 1.90
N ILE A 38 5.81 15.21 3.22
CA ILE A 38 5.62 16.31 4.18
C ILE A 38 6.78 17.32 4.07
N ARG A 39 8.03 16.84 4.09
CA ARG A 39 9.21 17.70 4.03
C ARG A 39 9.40 18.36 2.67
N GLY A 40 9.01 17.67 1.59
CA GLY A 40 9.10 18.17 0.22
C GLY A 40 8.05 19.24 -0.13
N LEU A 41 7.01 19.39 0.69
CA LEU A 41 5.96 20.40 0.52
C LEU A 41 5.87 21.33 1.75
N PRO A 42 6.93 22.09 2.07
CA PRO A 42 7.01 22.89 3.30
C PRO A 42 5.97 24.04 3.36
N GLN A 43 5.40 24.43 2.23
CA GLN A 43 4.33 25.42 2.12
C GLN A 43 2.97 24.92 2.58
N LEU A 44 2.77 23.58 2.67
CA LEU A 44 1.52 22.99 3.12
C LEU A 44 1.59 22.61 4.61
N ARG A 45 0.48 22.80 5.32
CA ARG A 45 0.32 22.43 6.72
C ARG A 45 -0.36 21.09 6.83
N PHE A 46 0.31 20.12 7.47
CA PHE A 46 -0.17 18.75 7.60
C PHE A 46 -0.69 18.46 9.02
N ALA A 47 -1.88 17.88 9.10
CA ALA A 47 -2.40 17.22 10.30
C ALA A 47 -2.30 15.70 10.12
N LEU A 48 -1.83 14.99 11.13
CA LEU A 48 -1.64 13.54 11.08
C LEU A 48 -2.64 12.85 12.00
N VAL A 49 -3.35 11.86 11.47
CA VAL A 49 -4.25 10.98 12.21
C VAL A 49 -3.77 9.55 12.05
N PHE A 50 -3.11 9.03 13.06
CA PHE A 50 -2.58 7.68 13.08
C PHE A 50 -3.62 6.70 13.63
N ILE A 51 -3.79 5.57 12.93
CA ILE A 51 -4.63 4.45 13.35
C ILE A 51 -3.75 3.21 13.48
N GLY A 52 -3.67 2.66 14.69
CA GLY A 52 -2.96 1.42 15.00
C GLY A 52 -3.91 0.30 15.39
N GLY A 53 -3.40 -0.94 15.45
CA GLY A 53 -4.15 -2.09 15.96
C GLY A 53 -4.28 -2.02 17.48
N ARG A 54 -3.19 -2.27 18.20
CA ARG A 54 -3.11 -2.25 19.66
C ARG A 54 -1.99 -1.32 20.12
N PRO A 55 -2.13 -0.59 21.24
CA PRO A 55 -1.11 0.32 21.74
C PRO A 55 0.24 -0.35 22.01
N ASP A 56 0.21 -1.57 22.52
CA ASP A 56 1.40 -2.38 22.89
C ASP A 56 2.23 -2.83 21.68
N HIS A 57 1.69 -2.75 20.46
CA HIS A 57 2.43 -3.03 19.22
C HIS A 57 3.30 -1.85 18.74
N TYR A 58 3.11 -0.67 19.32
CA TYR A 58 3.79 0.55 18.88
C TYR A 58 4.55 1.17 20.05
N GLY A 59 5.83 1.44 19.83
CA GLY A 59 6.70 2.11 20.80
C GLY A 59 6.65 3.63 20.69
N GLU A 60 7.82 4.25 20.78
CA GLU A 60 7.99 5.68 20.59
C GLU A 60 7.89 6.07 19.11
N ILE A 61 7.68 7.37 18.86
CA ILE A 61 7.70 7.94 17.51
C ILE A 61 9.12 7.81 16.92
N LEU A 62 9.22 7.27 15.72
CA LEU A 62 10.49 6.88 15.10
C LEU A 62 11.06 7.95 14.13
N PHE A 63 10.31 9.02 13.86
CA PHE A 63 10.68 10.08 12.93
C PHE A 63 10.79 11.42 13.64
N GLU A 64 11.73 12.25 13.18
CA GLU A 64 11.81 13.63 13.62
C GLU A 64 10.63 14.42 13.07
N ARG A 65 10.07 15.29 13.91
CA ARG A 65 8.93 16.11 13.53
C ARG A 65 9.29 17.11 12.42
N PRO A 66 8.63 17.06 11.26
CA PRO A 66 8.72 18.12 10.25
C PRO A 66 8.11 19.43 10.77
N THR A 67 8.65 20.57 10.35
CA THR A 67 8.23 21.90 10.84
C THR A 67 6.81 22.28 10.45
N ASN A 68 6.32 21.75 9.34
CA ASN A 68 5.00 21.99 8.75
C ASN A 68 3.92 20.98 9.21
N VAL A 69 4.24 20.09 10.16
CA VAL A 69 3.24 19.28 10.86
C VAL A 69 2.64 20.10 12.00
N VAL A 70 1.33 20.34 11.94
CA VAL A 70 0.57 21.18 12.87
C VAL A 70 -0.31 20.41 13.85
N HIS A 71 -0.48 19.10 13.64
CA HIS A 71 -1.28 18.23 14.51
C HIS A 71 -0.83 16.77 14.40
N LEU A 72 -0.88 16.05 15.52
CA LEU A 72 -0.81 14.58 15.55
C LEU A 72 -1.77 14.05 16.60
N GLU A 73 -2.67 13.16 16.18
CA GLU A 73 -3.45 12.30 17.07
C GLU A 73 -3.25 10.83 16.75
N ARG A 74 -3.40 9.97 17.76
CA ARG A 74 -3.19 8.54 17.67
C ARG A 74 -4.39 7.80 18.23
N HIS A 75 -4.89 6.84 17.46
CA HIS A 75 -6.02 6.00 17.81
C HIS A 75 -5.67 4.52 17.62
N TYR A 76 -6.25 3.66 18.43
CA TYR A 76 -6.01 2.23 18.38
C TYR A 76 -7.34 1.48 18.31
N LEU A 77 -7.46 0.60 17.31
CA LEU A 77 -8.72 -0.12 17.00
C LEU A 77 -9.14 -1.09 18.10
N MET A 78 -8.19 -1.56 18.91
CA MET A 78 -8.42 -2.57 19.96
C MET A 78 -8.10 -2.03 21.38
N ASP A 79 -8.08 -0.73 21.58
CA ASP A 79 -7.83 -0.13 22.90
C ASP A 79 -9.06 -0.17 23.81
N ASP A 80 -10.24 0.02 23.23
CA ASP A 80 -11.54 0.05 23.89
C ASP A 80 -12.32 -1.26 23.69
N LEU A 81 -11.77 -2.42 24.03
CA LEU A 81 -12.64 -3.59 24.22
C LEU A 81 -13.51 -3.30 25.45
N PRO A 82 -14.85 -3.21 25.30
CA PRO A 82 -15.71 -2.87 26.41
C PRO A 82 -15.46 -3.85 27.55
N SER A 83 -15.06 -3.31 28.70
CA SER A 83 -15.01 -4.09 29.94
C SER A 83 -16.38 -4.79 30.10
N LEU A 84 -16.36 -6.04 30.51
CA LEU A 84 -17.56 -6.86 30.75
C LEU A 84 -18.38 -6.32 31.95
N HIS A 85 -18.75 -5.05 31.91
CA HIS A 85 -19.71 -4.49 32.85
C HIS A 85 -21.09 -5.00 32.48
N ALA A 86 -21.93 -5.27 33.47
CA ALA A 86 -23.30 -5.72 33.29
C ALA A 86 -24.06 -4.75 32.37
N ILE A 87 -24.15 -5.12 31.09
CA ILE A 87 -24.80 -4.31 30.07
C ILE A 87 -26.29 -4.48 30.22
N LYS A 88 -27.01 -3.36 30.40
CA LYS A 88 -28.47 -3.39 30.45
C LYS A 88 -29.03 -3.83 29.11
N ALA A 89 -29.97 -4.76 29.12
CA ALA A 89 -30.68 -5.17 27.91
C ALA A 89 -31.33 -3.97 27.23
N ARG A 90 -31.13 -3.86 25.91
CA ARG A 90 -31.65 -2.77 25.06
C ARG A 90 -32.54 -3.37 23.97
N LYS A 91 -33.61 -2.65 23.62
CA LYS A 91 -34.47 -3.09 22.50
C LYS A 91 -33.80 -2.83 21.15
N GLY A 92 -33.10 -1.69 21.02
CA GLY A 92 -32.62 -1.17 19.74
C GLY A 92 -33.77 -0.64 18.87
N SER A 93 -33.42 0.00 17.76
CA SER A 93 -34.39 0.48 16.76
C SER A 93 -34.34 -0.41 15.51
N PRO A 94 -35.39 -1.14 15.15
CA PRO A 94 -35.42 -1.95 13.94
C PRO A 94 -35.14 -1.12 12.66
N SER A 95 -35.56 0.15 12.62
CA SER A 95 -35.34 1.01 11.44
C SER A 95 -33.88 1.32 11.17
N THR A 96 -33.01 1.41 12.20
CA THR A 96 -31.58 1.61 12.02
C THR A 96 -30.91 0.38 11.42
N PHE A 97 -31.46 -0.83 11.70
CA PHE A 97 -30.96 -2.07 11.12
C PHE A 97 -31.32 -2.27 9.64
N ASN A 98 -32.27 -1.50 9.08
CA ASN A 98 -32.48 -1.49 7.63
C ASN A 98 -31.25 -0.93 6.89
N THR A 99 -30.63 0.14 7.41
CA THR A 99 -29.37 0.68 6.85
C THR A 99 -28.20 -0.30 7.03
N VAL A 100 -28.13 -1.00 8.16
CA VAL A 100 -27.13 -2.05 8.37
C VAL A 100 -27.35 -3.21 7.39
N HIS A 101 -28.59 -3.62 7.16
CA HIS A 101 -28.93 -4.66 6.18
C HIS A 101 -28.52 -4.24 4.76
N GLU A 102 -28.83 -3.02 4.36
CA GLU A 102 -28.43 -2.48 3.04
C GLU A 102 -26.90 -2.42 2.89
N LEU A 103 -26.17 -2.05 3.95
CA LEU A 103 -24.71 -2.14 3.98
C LEU A 103 -24.24 -3.58 3.75
N HIS A 104 -24.79 -4.56 4.46
CA HIS A 104 -24.41 -5.97 4.32
C HIS A 104 -24.72 -6.50 2.92
N GLU A 105 -25.87 -6.17 2.35
CA GLU A 105 -26.21 -6.52 0.96
C GLU A 105 -25.21 -5.92 -0.03
N THR A 106 -24.83 -4.63 0.15
CA THR A 106 -23.84 -3.95 -0.67
C THR A 106 -22.45 -4.59 -0.58
N LEU A 107 -22.04 -5.02 0.64
CA LEU A 107 -20.79 -5.76 0.83
C LEU A 107 -20.81 -7.13 0.15
N ARG A 108 -21.98 -7.79 0.11
CA ARG A 108 -22.16 -9.09 -0.52
C ARG A 108 -22.31 -9.00 -2.03
N ASN A 109 -23.10 -8.07 -2.51
CA ASN A 109 -23.35 -7.82 -3.93
C ASN A 109 -23.08 -6.35 -4.27
N PRO A 110 -21.86 -6.03 -4.73
CA PRO A 110 -21.43 -4.64 -4.94
C PRO A 110 -22.19 -3.90 -6.06
N THR A 111 -22.90 -4.61 -6.91
CA THR A 111 -23.68 -4.00 -8.01
C THR A 111 -25.13 -3.67 -7.63
N LEU A 112 -25.58 -4.09 -6.45
CA LEU A 112 -26.97 -3.96 -6.03
C LEU A 112 -27.35 -2.51 -5.69
N HIS A 113 -26.42 -1.78 -5.05
CA HIS A 113 -26.66 -0.42 -4.55
C HIS A 113 -25.53 0.53 -4.91
N ASP A 114 -25.84 1.83 -4.95
CA ASP A 114 -24.83 2.89 -5.04
C ASP A 114 -23.98 2.94 -3.77
N GLN A 115 -22.69 2.65 -3.90
CA GLN A 115 -21.74 2.56 -2.80
C GLN A 115 -21.64 3.88 -2.02
N SER A 116 -21.63 5.03 -2.72
CA SER A 116 -21.51 6.35 -2.11
C SER A 116 -22.78 6.71 -1.34
N ARG A 117 -23.97 6.38 -1.87
CA ARG A 117 -25.24 6.60 -1.18
C ARG A 117 -25.32 5.79 0.10
N VAL A 118 -25.05 4.48 0.02
CA VAL A 118 -25.10 3.60 1.20
C VAL A 118 -24.13 4.09 2.28
N LEU A 119 -22.91 4.47 1.90
CA LEU A 119 -21.94 4.99 2.85
C LEU A 119 -22.38 6.34 3.46
N CYS A 120 -23.00 7.22 2.66
CA CYS A 120 -23.58 8.47 3.17
C CYS A 120 -24.65 8.20 4.24
N ASP A 121 -25.53 7.22 4.01
CA ASP A 121 -26.58 6.86 4.95
C ASP A 121 -26.00 6.19 6.22
N VAL A 122 -24.97 5.35 6.08
CA VAL A 122 -24.20 4.80 7.20
C VAL A 122 -23.54 5.93 8.00
N ALA A 123 -22.86 6.87 7.34
CA ALA A 123 -22.19 7.99 7.99
C ALA A 123 -23.16 8.86 8.80
N LYS A 124 -24.36 9.13 8.26
CA LYS A 124 -25.43 9.82 8.99
C LYS A 124 -25.91 9.00 10.19
N MET A 125 -26.13 7.70 10.01
CA MET A 125 -26.65 6.83 11.06
C MET A 125 -25.69 6.72 12.26
N ILE A 126 -24.39 6.51 12.04
CA ILE A 126 -23.40 6.34 13.12
C ILE A 126 -22.80 7.66 13.60
N GLY A 127 -22.95 8.75 12.84
CA GLY A 127 -22.43 10.09 13.17
C GLY A 127 -23.40 11.00 13.95
N GLN A 128 -24.68 10.67 14.00
CA GLN A 128 -25.71 11.53 14.62
C GLN A 128 -26.05 11.10 16.04
N ARG A 129 -26.43 12.08 16.88
CA ARG A 129 -27.03 11.80 18.20
C ARG A 129 -28.40 11.12 17.99
N GLY A 130 -28.58 9.94 18.57
CA GLY A 130 -29.80 9.15 18.42
C GLY A 130 -29.80 8.18 17.24
N GLY A 131 -28.68 8.09 16.50
CA GLY A 131 -28.44 7.02 15.51
C GLY A 131 -28.02 5.71 16.17
N LEU A 132 -27.46 4.80 15.38
CA LEU A 132 -26.97 3.51 15.86
C LEU A 132 -25.70 3.68 16.70
N SER A 133 -25.77 3.38 17.99
CA SER A 133 -24.59 3.34 18.86
C SER A 133 -23.89 1.99 18.77
N GLN A 134 -22.59 1.94 19.12
CA GLN A 134 -21.86 0.68 19.27
C GLN A 134 -22.54 -0.28 20.24
N GLU A 135 -23.06 0.24 21.36
CA GLU A 135 -23.76 -0.56 22.36
C GLU A 135 -25.08 -1.13 21.82
N ASP A 136 -25.85 -0.38 21.01
CA ASP A 136 -27.06 -0.88 20.38
C ASP A 136 -26.75 -1.95 19.34
N PHE A 137 -25.69 -1.77 18.54
CA PHE A 137 -25.24 -2.76 17.57
C PHE A 137 -24.74 -4.05 18.24
N LEU A 138 -24.02 -3.92 19.35
CA LEU A 138 -23.41 -5.09 20.00
C LEU A 138 -24.35 -5.80 20.99
N HIS A 139 -25.39 -5.12 21.54
CA HIS A 139 -26.10 -5.63 22.71
C HIS A 139 -27.63 -5.45 22.67
N SER A 140 -28.21 -4.98 21.55
CA SER A 140 -29.67 -4.84 21.46
C SER A 140 -30.34 -6.13 20.95
N GLN A 141 -31.65 -6.24 21.27
CA GLN A 141 -32.48 -7.32 20.73
C GLN A 141 -32.59 -7.22 19.19
N ALA A 142 -32.65 -6.01 18.64
CA ALA A 142 -32.69 -5.79 17.20
C ALA A 142 -31.39 -6.28 16.52
N ALA A 143 -30.22 -6.03 17.15
CA ALA A 143 -28.94 -6.56 16.65
C ALA A 143 -28.90 -8.09 16.68
N TRP A 144 -29.35 -8.69 17.77
CA TRP A 144 -29.42 -10.14 17.88
C TRP A 144 -30.29 -10.75 16.78
N GLN A 145 -31.49 -10.20 16.59
CA GLN A 145 -32.41 -10.69 15.55
C GLN A 145 -31.77 -10.56 14.16
N HIS A 146 -31.17 -9.41 13.86
CA HIS A 146 -30.47 -9.20 12.59
C HIS A 146 -29.36 -10.23 12.34
N ILE A 147 -28.54 -10.52 13.36
CA ILE A 147 -27.46 -11.51 13.25
C ILE A 147 -28.01 -12.92 13.04
N VAL A 148 -29.09 -13.29 13.76
CA VAL A 148 -29.72 -14.60 13.62
C VAL A 148 -30.36 -14.78 12.25
N ASP A 149 -31.13 -13.78 11.78
CA ASP A 149 -31.79 -13.84 10.48
C ASP A 149 -30.75 -13.99 9.35
N HIS A 150 -29.68 -13.20 9.41
CA HIS A 150 -28.57 -13.29 8.45
C HIS A 150 -27.84 -14.65 8.49
N TYR A 151 -27.66 -15.20 9.68
CA TYR A 151 -27.07 -16.54 9.83
C TYR A 151 -27.92 -17.60 9.16
N LEU A 152 -29.21 -17.61 9.44
CA LEU A 152 -30.14 -18.62 8.90
C LEU A 152 -30.30 -18.50 7.37
N GLU A 153 -30.22 -17.28 6.83
CA GLU A 153 -30.46 -17.04 5.41
C GLU A 153 -29.22 -17.30 4.55
N HIS A 154 -28.01 -17.01 5.07
CA HIS A 154 -26.83 -16.88 4.21
C HIS A 154 -25.61 -17.69 4.64
N VAL A 155 -25.55 -18.15 5.91
CA VAL A 155 -24.34 -18.75 6.43
C VAL A 155 -24.33 -20.27 6.19
N THR A 156 -23.29 -20.74 5.51
CA THR A 156 -23.09 -22.16 5.22
C THR A 156 -22.24 -22.88 6.27
N GLU A 157 -21.59 -22.11 7.17
CA GLU A 157 -20.78 -22.67 8.26
C GLU A 157 -21.66 -23.15 9.41
N PRO A 158 -21.32 -24.29 10.04
CA PRO A 158 -22.13 -24.85 11.11
C PRO A 158 -22.04 -24.07 12.44
N SER A 159 -20.96 -23.28 12.65
CA SER A 159 -20.71 -22.61 13.93
C SER A 159 -21.32 -21.22 13.99
N PHE A 160 -22.50 -21.09 14.59
CA PHE A 160 -23.12 -19.81 14.92
C PHE A 160 -22.23 -18.94 15.83
N ILE A 161 -21.49 -19.55 16.75
CA ILE A 161 -20.63 -18.84 17.70
C ILE A 161 -19.50 -18.14 16.94
N ASP A 162 -18.83 -18.82 16.01
CA ASP A 162 -17.73 -18.25 15.23
C ASP A 162 -18.24 -17.14 14.30
N TYR A 163 -19.43 -17.32 13.70
CA TYR A 163 -20.08 -16.27 12.92
C TYR A 163 -20.42 -15.05 13.76
N PHE A 164 -21.06 -15.25 14.92
CA PHE A 164 -21.47 -14.18 15.83
C PHE A 164 -20.27 -13.30 16.25
N TRP A 165 -19.17 -13.93 16.68
CA TRP A 165 -17.97 -13.20 17.07
C TRP A 165 -17.30 -12.52 15.89
N SER A 166 -17.32 -13.14 14.71
CA SER A 166 -16.76 -12.52 13.50
C SER A 166 -17.52 -11.27 13.09
N VAL A 167 -18.85 -11.29 13.09
CA VAL A 167 -19.67 -10.10 12.83
C VAL A 167 -19.34 -8.98 13.81
N ARG A 168 -19.24 -9.28 15.11
CA ARG A 168 -18.89 -8.28 16.13
C ARG A 168 -17.49 -7.68 15.91
N ASN A 169 -16.51 -8.54 15.64
CA ASN A 169 -15.11 -8.12 15.45
C ASN A 169 -14.91 -7.28 14.17
N ILE A 170 -15.64 -7.59 13.12
CA ILE A 170 -15.63 -6.82 11.86
C ILE A 170 -16.19 -5.41 12.07
N HIS A 171 -17.29 -5.27 12.83
CA HIS A 171 -18.01 -4.01 12.92
C HIS A 171 -17.56 -3.12 14.08
N ALA A 172 -17.01 -3.66 15.16
CA ALA A 172 -16.59 -2.86 16.31
C ALA A 172 -15.63 -1.71 15.94
N PRO A 173 -14.62 -1.90 15.07
CA PRO A 173 -13.75 -0.82 14.64
C PRO A 173 -14.48 0.33 13.92
N LEU A 174 -15.58 0.05 13.19
CA LEU A 174 -16.31 1.07 12.42
C LEU A 174 -16.89 2.17 13.32
N PHE A 175 -17.31 1.84 14.54
CA PHE A 175 -17.83 2.81 15.51
C PHE A 175 -16.71 3.73 16.04
N LEU A 176 -15.51 3.18 16.25
CA LEU A 176 -14.35 4.00 16.59
C LEU A 176 -14.00 4.95 15.43
N LEU A 177 -13.94 4.44 14.20
CA LEU A 177 -13.68 5.27 13.01
C LEU A 177 -14.72 6.39 12.86
N ALA A 178 -15.99 6.11 13.14
CA ALA A 178 -17.04 7.13 13.12
C ALA A 178 -16.82 8.22 14.21
N ARG A 179 -16.38 7.83 15.42
CA ARG A 179 -16.03 8.80 16.47
C ARG A 179 -14.85 9.68 16.05
N ILE A 180 -13.80 9.06 15.47
CA ILE A 180 -12.64 9.78 14.95
C ILE A 180 -13.09 10.72 13.82
N ALA A 181 -13.87 10.23 12.84
CA ALA A 181 -14.37 11.05 11.74
C ALA A 181 -15.09 12.31 12.21
N ASN A 182 -15.94 12.20 13.25
CA ASN A 182 -16.64 13.36 13.83
C ASN A 182 -15.70 14.33 14.58
N GLY A 183 -14.59 13.82 15.12
CA GLY A 183 -13.63 14.58 15.93
C GLY A 183 -12.41 15.11 15.18
N LEU A 184 -12.28 14.83 13.88
CA LEU A 184 -11.10 15.21 13.09
C LEU A 184 -10.75 16.69 13.19
N PRO A 185 -9.46 17.04 13.17
CA PRO A 185 -9.02 18.44 13.15
C PRO A 185 -9.57 19.16 11.90
N ARG A 186 -9.57 20.50 11.97
CA ARG A 186 -9.97 21.31 10.80
C ARG A 186 -8.91 21.19 9.70
N GLY A 187 -9.34 20.89 8.47
CA GLY A 187 -8.46 20.78 7.32
C GLY A 187 -9.23 20.98 6.02
N ARG A 188 -8.51 21.24 4.92
CA ARG A 188 -9.09 21.56 3.61
C ARG A 188 -9.35 20.30 2.79
N CYS A 189 -8.46 19.31 2.85
CA CYS A 189 -8.67 18.01 2.22
C CYS A 189 -8.23 16.85 3.14
N LEU A 190 -8.71 15.65 2.83
CA LEU A 190 -8.35 14.38 3.46
C LEU A 190 -7.46 13.61 2.49
N HIS A 191 -6.39 12.98 2.98
CA HIS A 191 -5.56 12.12 2.17
C HIS A 191 -5.25 10.82 2.92
N THR A 192 -5.70 9.70 2.41
CA THR A 192 -5.41 8.36 2.92
C THR A 192 -4.39 7.64 2.05
N ILE A 193 -3.56 6.80 2.68
CA ILE A 193 -2.54 6.01 2.00
C ILE A 193 -2.92 4.53 1.85
N SER A 194 -4.14 4.18 2.20
CA SER A 194 -4.69 2.83 2.04
C SER A 194 -6.21 2.88 1.89
N THR A 195 -6.79 1.81 1.37
CA THR A 195 -8.25 1.61 1.28
C THR A 195 -8.81 0.74 2.41
N GLY A 196 -8.01 0.50 3.46
CA GLY A 196 -8.41 -0.20 4.67
C GLY A 196 -9.21 0.66 5.64
N TYR A 197 -8.92 0.55 6.92
CA TYR A 197 -9.59 1.34 7.95
C TYR A 197 -9.34 2.84 7.82
N ALA A 198 -8.12 3.25 7.42
CA ALA A 198 -7.85 4.67 7.16
C ALA A 198 -8.61 5.18 5.94
N GLY A 199 -8.75 4.37 4.89
CA GLY A 199 -9.57 4.69 3.73
C GLY A 199 -11.04 4.86 4.10
N PHE A 200 -11.59 3.93 4.84
CA PHE A 200 -12.97 4.01 5.32
C PHE A 200 -13.22 5.21 6.24
N LEU A 201 -12.26 5.52 7.14
CA LEU A 201 -12.29 6.76 7.92
C LEU A 201 -12.36 7.99 7.02
N GLY A 202 -11.51 8.05 5.98
CA GLY A 202 -11.51 9.14 5.01
C GLY A 202 -12.85 9.28 4.29
N ALA A 203 -13.45 8.17 3.88
CA ALA A 203 -14.74 8.14 3.21
C ALA A 203 -15.89 8.59 4.14
N LEU A 204 -15.92 8.13 5.40
CA LEU A 204 -16.86 8.63 6.40
C LEU A 204 -16.70 10.15 6.63
N ALA A 205 -15.47 10.61 6.83
CA ALA A 205 -15.17 12.02 7.07
C ALA A 205 -15.53 12.90 5.86
N HIS A 206 -15.35 12.39 4.62
CA HIS A 206 -15.81 13.05 3.40
C HIS A 206 -17.32 13.30 3.47
N HIS A 207 -18.12 12.29 3.77
CA HIS A 207 -19.58 12.43 3.84
C HIS A 207 -20.07 13.29 5.03
N ILE A 208 -19.37 13.25 6.17
CA ILE A 208 -19.73 14.05 7.35
C ILE A 208 -19.37 15.53 7.17
N HIS A 209 -18.17 15.82 6.65
CA HIS A 209 -17.62 17.19 6.61
C HIS A 209 -17.59 17.82 5.21
N GLN A 210 -17.99 17.07 4.17
CA GLN A 210 -17.95 17.51 2.76
C GLN A 210 -16.56 17.98 2.31
N ARG A 211 -15.50 17.33 2.85
CA ARG A 211 -14.12 17.60 2.46
C ARG A 211 -13.70 16.63 1.35
N PRO A 212 -12.98 17.08 0.31
CA PRO A 212 -12.48 16.19 -0.72
C PRO A 212 -11.53 15.14 -0.13
N LEU A 213 -11.62 13.91 -0.66
CA LEU A 213 -10.79 12.78 -0.27
C LEU A 213 -9.83 12.42 -1.39
N LEU A 214 -8.55 12.36 -1.06
CA LEU A 214 -7.46 11.84 -1.88
C LEU A 214 -7.07 10.43 -1.39
N ILE A 215 -6.71 9.56 -2.33
CA ILE A 215 -6.16 8.24 -2.04
C ILE A 215 -4.81 8.09 -2.75
N THR A 216 -3.79 7.61 -2.04
CA THR A 216 -2.55 7.09 -2.63
C THR A 216 -2.34 5.66 -2.19
N GLU A 217 -2.32 4.71 -3.10
CA GLU A 217 -1.97 3.33 -2.80
C GLU A 217 -0.60 2.97 -3.39
N HIS A 218 0.33 2.61 -2.51
CA HIS A 218 1.64 2.08 -2.91
C HIS A 218 1.52 0.62 -3.34
N GLY A 219 0.94 -0.23 -2.51
CA GLY A 219 0.45 -1.56 -2.84
C GLY A 219 -1.08 -1.55 -2.87
N ILE A 220 -1.70 -2.56 -3.45
CA ILE A 220 -3.17 -2.67 -3.46
C ILE A 220 -3.63 -3.36 -2.18
N TYR A 221 -4.13 -2.57 -1.25
CA TYR A 221 -4.51 -3.01 0.10
C TYR A 221 -5.46 -4.22 0.08
N THR A 222 -6.47 -4.21 -0.78
CA THR A 222 -7.44 -5.30 -0.89
C THR A 222 -6.80 -6.62 -1.30
N LYS A 223 -5.80 -6.59 -2.20
CA LYS A 223 -5.01 -7.75 -2.61
C LYS A 223 -4.14 -8.26 -1.47
N GLU A 224 -3.41 -7.38 -0.81
CA GLU A 224 -2.52 -7.73 0.30
C GLU A 224 -3.31 -8.33 1.45
N ARG A 225 -4.42 -7.69 1.84
CA ARG A 225 -5.30 -8.18 2.89
C ARG A 225 -5.96 -9.51 2.54
N GLN A 226 -6.27 -9.75 1.27
CA GLN A 226 -6.80 -11.05 0.84
C GLN A 226 -5.76 -12.16 1.03
N ILE A 227 -4.48 -11.91 0.70
CA ILE A 227 -3.38 -12.86 0.90
C ILE A 227 -3.23 -13.15 2.41
N ASP A 228 -3.14 -12.11 3.25
CA ASP A 228 -3.03 -12.25 4.71
C ASP A 228 -4.17 -13.09 5.29
N LEU A 229 -5.40 -12.87 4.83
CA LEU A 229 -6.57 -13.60 5.30
C LEU A 229 -6.58 -15.06 4.83
N LEU A 230 -6.05 -15.35 3.64
CA LEU A 230 -5.92 -16.73 3.16
C LEU A 230 -4.87 -17.52 3.97
N GLU A 231 -3.82 -16.87 4.44
CA GLU A 231 -2.76 -17.47 5.26
C GLU A 231 -3.08 -17.47 6.77
N ALA A 232 -4.11 -16.72 7.19
CA ALA A 232 -4.45 -16.54 8.60
C ALA A 232 -4.87 -17.85 9.31
N LYS A 233 -4.05 -18.30 10.24
CA LYS A 233 -4.27 -19.55 11.03
C LYS A 233 -5.36 -19.40 12.09
N TRP A 234 -5.72 -18.17 12.50
CA TRP A 234 -6.74 -17.90 13.51
C TRP A 234 -8.17 -18.03 12.99
N ILE A 235 -8.37 -17.99 11.67
CA ILE A 235 -9.65 -18.29 11.03
C ILE A 235 -9.69 -19.81 10.82
N LYS A 236 -10.46 -20.51 11.67
CA LYS A 236 -10.64 -21.94 11.52
C LYS A 236 -11.34 -22.24 10.19
N SER A 237 -10.75 -23.12 9.39
CA SER A 237 -11.44 -23.73 8.26
C SER A 237 -12.06 -25.05 8.73
N SER A 238 -13.32 -25.26 8.45
CA SER A 238 -14.05 -26.52 8.74
C SER A 238 -13.65 -27.63 7.75
N THR A 239 -12.38 -27.74 7.40
CA THR A 239 -11.95 -28.71 6.42
C THR A 239 -11.49 -30.00 7.07
N ASP A 240 -12.30 -31.03 6.94
CA ASP A 240 -11.78 -32.37 6.73
C ASP A 240 -11.00 -32.38 5.40
N ALA A 241 -9.68 -32.20 5.49
CA ALA A 241 -8.75 -32.08 4.37
C ALA A 241 -8.63 -33.34 3.50
N LEU A 242 -9.50 -34.32 3.68
CA LEU A 242 -9.43 -35.64 3.04
C LEU A 242 -10.53 -35.89 1.99
N SER A 243 -11.50 -35.01 1.81
CA SER A 243 -12.66 -35.35 0.99
C SER A 243 -12.85 -34.62 -0.34
N HIS A 244 -12.14 -33.54 -0.64
CA HIS A 244 -12.31 -32.85 -1.93
C HIS A 244 -10.99 -32.37 -2.51
N GLY A 245 -10.68 -32.88 -3.71
CA GLY A 245 -9.48 -32.53 -4.44
C GLY A 245 -9.34 -31.04 -4.72
N PHE A 246 -8.13 -30.51 -4.54
CA PHE A 246 -7.52 -29.27 -5.02
C PHE A 246 -8.35 -27.96 -5.13
N GLN A 247 -9.59 -27.89 -4.65
CA GLN A 247 -10.26 -26.63 -4.39
C GLN A 247 -10.00 -26.26 -2.93
N ILE A 248 -9.29 -25.14 -2.72
CA ILE A 248 -9.18 -24.51 -1.40
C ILE A 248 -10.58 -23.98 -1.08
N ASP A 249 -11.37 -24.75 -0.33
CA ASP A 249 -12.64 -24.28 0.21
C ASP A 249 -12.33 -23.23 1.28
N THR A 250 -12.39 -21.98 0.87
CA THR A 250 -12.26 -20.85 1.78
C THR A 250 -13.56 -20.72 2.53
N GLY A 251 -13.64 -21.23 3.77
CA GLY A 251 -14.85 -21.23 4.59
C GLY A 251 -15.57 -19.87 4.63
N TYR A 252 -16.89 -19.89 4.87
CA TYR A 252 -17.76 -18.71 4.81
C TYR A 252 -17.20 -17.51 5.60
N ILE A 253 -16.68 -17.73 6.81
CA ILE A 253 -16.15 -16.67 7.68
C ILE A 253 -14.95 -15.95 7.01
N ARG A 254 -14.04 -16.71 6.39
CA ARG A 254 -12.91 -16.13 5.67
C ARG A 254 -13.37 -15.31 4.48
N GLN A 255 -14.31 -15.80 3.71
CA GLN A 255 -14.93 -15.07 2.60
C GLN A 255 -15.64 -13.80 3.06
N MET A 256 -16.30 -13.83 4.22
CA MET A 256 -16.94 -12.66 4.82
C MET A 256 -15.92 -11.56 5.14
N TRP A 257 -14.77 -11.91 5.73
CA TRP A 257 -13.67 -10.97 5.99
C TRP A 257 -13.10 -10.37 4.68
N ILE A 258 -12.88 -11.21 3.67
CA ILE A 258 -12.37 -10.75 2.36
C ILE A 258 -13.36 -9.76 1.73
N ARG A 259 -14.64 -10.11 1.65
CA ARG A 259 -15.70 -9.24 1.09
C ARG A 259 -15.83 -7.94 1.86
N PHE A 260 -15.67 -7.98 3.18
CA PHE A 260 -15.70 -6.80 4.01
C PHE A 260 -14.61 -5.79 3.61
N PHE A 261 -13.35 -6.21 3.55
CA PHE A 261 -12.26 -5.31 3.14
C PHE A 261 -12.36 -4.86 1.68
N GLN A 262 -12.80 -5.73 0.78
CA GLN A 262 -13.11 -5.34 -0.60
C GLN A 262 -14.22 -4.28 -0.66
N GLY A 263 -15.23 -4.41 0.19
CA GLY A 263 -16.31 -3.44 0.31
C GLY A 263 -15.83 -2.09 0.85
N LEU A 264 -15.01 -2.08 1.91
CA LEU A 264 -14.38 -0.85 2.40
C LEU A 264 -13.58 -0.16 1.28
N GLY A 265 -12.81 -0.92 0.50
CA GLY A 265 -12.05 -0.41 -0.64
C GLY A 265 -12.94 0.26 -1.68
N ARG A 266 -14.00 -0.42 -2.12
CA ARG A 266 -14.96 0.14 -3.10
C ARG A 266 -15.64 1.42 -2.59
N MET A 267 -16.09 1.44 -1.33
CA MET A 267 -16.70 2.63 -0.73
C MET A 267 -15.72 3.80 -0.64
N THR A 268 -14.44 3.49 -0.36
CA THR A 268 -13.36 4.49 -0.33
C THR A 268 -13.13 5.07 -1.74
N TYR A 269 -13.02 4.21 -2.76
CA TYR A 269 -12.89 4.66 -4.15
C TYR A 269 -14.09 5.49 -4.64
N ALA A 270 -15.31 5.06 -4.29
CA ALA A 270 -16.52 5.80 -4.65
C ALA A 270 -16.57 7.21 -4.05
N SER A 271 -15.99 7.40 -2.86
CA SER A 271 -15.95 8.68 -2.13
C SER A 271 -14.76 9.57 -2.51
N ALA A 272 -13.77 9.04 -3.24
CA ALA A 272 -12.54 9.78 -3.54
C ALA A 272 -12.74 10.80 -4.67
N ALA A 273 -12.17 11.99 -4.50
CA ALA A 273 -12.04 12.99 -5.55
C ALA A 273 -10.95 12.58 -6.56
N GLN A 274 -9.82 12.07 -6.07
CA GLN A 274 -8.72 11.55 -6.87
C GLN A 274 -8.12 10.30 -6.21
N ILE A 275 -7.65 9.37 -7.04
CA ILE A 275 -7.04 8.10 -6.65
C ILE A 275 -5.71 8.00 -7.36
N THR A 276 -4.62 7.85 -6.61
CA THR A 276 -3.28 7.73 -7.19
C THR A 276 -2.64 6.39 -6.84
N THR A 277 -1.77 5.93 -7.71
CA THR A 277 -0.92 4.77 -7.49
C THR A 277 0.41 4.94 -8.21
N LEU A 278 1.33 4.00 -8.06
CA LEU A 278 2.73 4.14 -8.48
C LEU A 278 2.98 3.72 -9.93
N HIS A 279 2.17 2.82 -10.50
CA HIS A 279 2.38 2.24 -11.83
C HIS A 279 1.09 1.72 -12.45
N GLU A 280 1.11 1.47 -13.77
CA GLU A 280 -0.08 1.08 -14.53
C GLU A 280 -0.68 -0.25 -14.05
N GLY A 281 0.13 -1.23 -13.70
CA GLY A 281 -0.38 -2.50 -13.17
C GLY A 281 -1.24 -2.35 -11.93
N ASN A 282 -0.86 -1.46 -11.01
CA ASN A 282 -1.69 -1.13 -9.85
C ASN A 282 -2.95 -0.35 -10.25
N ARG A 283 -2.85 0.61 -11.20
CA ARG A 283 -4.02 1.35 -11.70
C ARG A 283 -5.07 0.42 -12.30
N LEU A 284 -4.64 -0.51 -13.14
CA LEU A 284 -5.54 -1.52 -13.71
C LEU A 284 -6.21 -2.37 -12.63
N ARG A 285 -5.48 -2.71 -11.57
CA ARG A 285 -6.06 -3.44 -10.44
C ARG A 285 -7.05 -2.58 -9.66
N GLN A 286 -6.79 -1.29 -9.44
CA GLN A 286 -7.74 -0.35 -8.82
C GLN A 286 -9.04 -0.28 -9.62
N LEU A 287 -8.96 -0.24 -10.97
CA LEU A 287 -10.14 -0.27 -11.85
C LEU A 287 -10.94 -1.57 -11.68
N GLN A 288 -10.26 -2.72 -11.63
CA GLN A 288 -10.91 -4.02 -11.39
C GLN A 288 -11.60 -4.07 -10.01
N ASP A 289 -11.01 -3.43 -9.01
CA ASP A 289 -11.55 -3.36 -7.65
C ASP A 289 -12.65 -2.28 -7.50
N GLY A 290 -12.98 -1.56 -8.59
CA GLY A 290 -14.12 -0.63 -8.68
C GLY A 290 -13.75 0.86 -8.58
N ALA A 291 -12.49 1.24 -8.74
CA ALA A 291 -12.10 2.65 -8.82
C ALA A 291 -12.62 3.28 -10.14
N PRO A 292 -13.21 4.50 -10.11
CA PRO A 292 -13.62 5.20 -11.32
C PRO A 292 -12.41 5.62 -12.16
N GLU A 293 -12.35 5.21 -13.43
CA GLU A 293 -11.20 5.46 -14.30
C GLU A 293 -10.84 6.95 -14.41
N ALA A 294 -11.83 7.80 -14.56
CA ALA A 294 -11.64 9.26 -14.70
C ALA A 294 -10.99 9.92 -13.45
N ARG A 295 -10.95 9.22 -12.31
CA ARG A 295 -10.37 9.71 -11.06
C ARG A 295 -9.03 9.05 -10.74
N THR A 296 -8.56 8.09 -11.56
CA THR A 296 -7.31 7.36 -11.32
C THR A 296 -6.14 8.02 -12.03
N ARG A 297 -4.99 8.15 -11.34
CA ARG A 297 -3.75 8.72 -11.88
C ARG A 297 -2.54 7.92 -11.41
N ILE A 298 -1.45 7.97 -12.18
CA ILE A 298 -0.16 7.41 -11.79
C ILE A 298 0.74 8.56 -11.34
N ILE A 299 1.22 8.47 -10.10
CA ILE A 299 2.27 9.30 -9.55
C ILE A 299 3.33 8.36 -8.98
N PRO A 300 4.39 8.05 -9.73
CA PRO A 300 5.44 7.16 -9.26
C PRO A 300 6.25 7.80 -8.13
N ASN A 301 6.89 6.96 -7.31
CA ASN A 301 7.86 7.43 -6.34
C ASN A 301 9.04 8.12 -7.04
N GLY A 302 9.53 9.17 -6.40
CA GLY A 302 10.75 9.86 -6.79
C GLY A 302 11.88 9.62 -5.80
N ILE A 303 13.10 9.72 -6.29
CA ILE A 303 14.31 9.66 -5.46
C ILE A 303 15.15 10.94 -5.61
N SER A 304 15.95 11.23 -4.56
CA SER A 304 16.93 12.32 -4.62
C SER A 304 18.10 11.92 -5.52
N ILE A 305 18.23 12.60 -6.65
CA ILE A 305 19.35 12.41 -7.57
C ILE A 305 20.66 12.82 -6.91
N GLU A 306 20.65 13.88 -6.09
CA GLU A 306 21.81 14.45 -5.42
C GLU A 306 22.53 13.44 -4.51
N ARG A 307 21.79 12.46 -3.96
CA ARG A 307 22.38 11.38 -3.15
C ARG A 307 23.20 10.40 -3.97
N PHE A 308 22.78 10.09 -5.19
CA PHE A 308 23.30 8.96 -5.96
C PHE A 308 24.17 9.40 -7.16
N ALA A 309 23.94 10.57 -7.75
CA ALA A 309 24.72 11.08 -8.86
C ALA A 309 26.24 11.17 -8.55
N PRO A 310 26.69 11.54 -7.34
CA PRO A 310 28.13 11.56 -7.02
C PRO A 310 28.81 10.18 -7.15
N LEU A 311 28.04 9.07 -7.04
CA LEU A 311 28.59 7.71 -7.14
C LEU A 311 28.93 7.31 -8.59
N ARG A 312 28.39 8.00 -9.58
CA ARG A 312 28.50 7.65 -11.02
C ARG A 312 29.93 7.52 -11.52
N SER A 313 30.86 8.30 -10.99
CA SER A 313 32.28 8.19 -11.37
C SER A 313 32.92 6.92 -10.80
N ALA A 314 32.62 6.59 -9.56
CA ALA A 314 33.11 5.37 -8.91
C ALA A 314 32.54 4.11 -9.60
N THR A 315 31.23 4.07 -9.85
CA THR A 315 30.56 2.95 -10.49
C THR A 315 31.02 2.72 -11.94
N ALA A 316 31.30 3.80 -12.70
CA ALA A 316 31.81 3.69 -14.06
C ALA A 316 33.18 3.00 -14.14
N ASN A 317 34.03 3.28 -13.15
CA ASN A 317 35.42 2.77 -13.09
C ASN A 317 35.52 1.40 -12.40
N ASN A 318 34.48 0.98 -11.67
CA ASN A 318 34.48 -0.32 -10.98
C ASN A 318 34.30 -1.45 -11.98
N GLN A 319 35.29 -2.35 -12.07
CA GLN A 319 35.27 -3.53 -12.95
C GLN A 319 35.08 -4.85 -12.15
N GLN A 320 35.01 -4.78 -10.82
CA GLN A 320 34.85 -5.98 -10.01
C GLN A 320 33.45 -6.59 -10.24
N PRO A 321 33.34 -7.90 -10.48
CA PRO A 321 32.07 -8.55 -10.77
C PRO A 321 31.26 -8.79 -9.50
N ILE A 322 30.98 -7.69 -8.77
CA ILE A 322 30.17 -7.71 -7.55
C ILE A 322 28.72 -7.43 -7.88
N VAL A 323 27.85 -8.34 -7.50
CA VAL A 323 26.40 -8.26 -7.67
C VAL A 323 25.75 -8.11 -6.30
N ALA A 324 24.90 -7.11 -6.11
CA ALA A 324 24.20 -6.94 -4.84
C ALA A 324 22.69 -7.13 -4.96
N LEU A 325 22.13 -7.81 -3.97
CA LEU A 325 20.71 -7.81 -3.64
C LEU A 325 20.52 -6.98 -2.37
N LEU A 326 19.80 -5.86 -2.48
CA LEU A 326 19.53 -4.97 -1.34
C LEU A 326 18.07 -5.10 -0.92
N GLY A 327 17.85 -5.44 0.34
CA GLY A 327 16.53 -5.58 0.93
C GLY A 327 16.54 -6.45 2.17
N ARG A 328 15.40 -6.49 2.87
CA ARG A 328 15.21 -7.36 4.05
C ARG A 328 15.35 -8.83 3.65
N VAL A 329 15.96 -9.64 4.50
CA VAL A 329 16.10 -11.09 4.24
C VAL A 329 14.80 -11.78 4.66
N THR A 330 13.83 -11.80 3.74
CA THR A 330 12.47 -12.33 3.95
C THR A 330 12.01 -13.13 2.73
N PRO A 331 11.06 -14.08 2.85
CA PRO A 331 10.59 -14.92 1.75
C PRO A 331 10.12 -14.14 0.52
N ILE A 332 9.48 -12.98 0.71
CA ILE A 332 8.97 -12.15 -0.39
C ILE A 332 10.09 -11.61 -1.30
N LYS A 333 11.32 -11.49 -0.79
CA LYS A 333 12.50 -11.06 -1.56
C LYS A 333 13.17 -12.21 -2.32
N ASP A 334 12.76 -13.44 -2.07
CA ASP A 334 13.26 -14.67 -2.71
C ASP A 334 14.79 -14.73 -2.84
N ILE A 335 15.44 -14.55 -1.68
CA ILE A 335 16.91 -14.60 -1.57
C ILE A 335 17.46 -15.94 -2.08
N LYS A 336 16.69 -17.03 -1.94
CA LYS A 336 17.08 -18.36 -2.41
C LYS A 336 17.25 -18.44 -3.93
N THR A 337 16.42 -17.72 -4.69
CA THR A 337 16.60 -17.60 -6.15
C THR A 337 17.89 -16.86 -6.48
N PHE A 338 18.23 -15.78 -5.77
CA PHE A 338 19.51 -15.08 -5.94
C PHE A 338 20.70 -16.00 -5.65
N ILE A 339 20.70 -16.74 -4.53
CA ILE A 339 21.78 -17.68 -4.17
C ILE A 339 21.97 -18.76 -5.26
N ARG A 340 20.87 -19.35 -5.74
CA ARG A 340 20.92 -20.33 -6.83
C ARG A 340 21.44 -19.72 -8.16
N ALA A 341 21.06 -18.48 -8.45
CA ALA A 341 21.57 -17.75 -9.61
C ALA A 341 23.08 -17.48 -9.48
N MET A 342 23.56 -17.12 -8.28
CA MET A 342 24.99 -16.98 -8.00
C MET A 342 25.75 -18.28 -8.20
N ARG A 343 25.18 -19.45 -7.88
CA ARG A 343 25.81 -20.76 -8.15
C ARG A 343 26.05 -20.97 -9.63
N GLN A 344 25.08 -20.58 -10.47
CA GLN A 344 25.23 -20.66 -11.92
C GLN A 344 26.25 -19.65 -12.44
N LEU A 345 26.19 -18.41 -11.94
CA LEU A 345 27.10 -17.35 -12.35
C LEU A 345 28.56 -17.69 -12.03
N THR A 346 28.85 -18.15 -10.79
CA THR A 346 30.23 -18.47 -10.35
C THR A 346 30.83 -19.67 -11.06
N SER A 347 30.01 -20.55 -11.64
CA SER A 347 30.51 -21.63 -12.49
C SER A 347 31.14 -21.15 -13.82
N GLN A 348 30.74 -19.95 -14.27
CA GLN A 348 31.22 -19.33 -15.51
C GLN A 348 32.13 -18.13 -15.25
N LEU A 349 31.90 -17.42 -14.14
CA LEU A 349 32.70 -16.29 -13.65
C LEU A 349 33.12 -16.57 -12.20
N PRO A 350 34.23 -17.32 -11.98
CA PRO A 350 34.63 -17.76 -10.64
C PRO A 350 34.91 -16.62 -9.65
N ASP A 351 35.30 -15.43 -10.15
CA ASP A 351 35.60 -14.25 -9.34
C ASP A 351 34.34 -13.43 -8.98
N ALA A 352 33.16 -13.82 -9.47
CA ALA A 352 31.92 -13.12 -9.17
C ALA A 352 31.55 -13.24 -7.69
N GLN A 353 31.19 -12.08 -7.08
CA GLN A 353 30.76 -11.98 -5.70
C GLN A 353 29.29 -11.60 -5.64
N GLY A 354 28.52 -12.25 -4.77
CA GLY A 354 27.11 -11.93 -4.48
C GLY A 354 26.97 -11.34 -3.06
N TRP A 355 26.48 -10.13 -2.95
CA TRP A 355 26.25 -9.48 -1.68
C TRP A 355 24.76 -9.42 -1.35
N ILE A 356 24.38 -9.95 -0.19
CA ILE A 356 23.03 -9.87 0.36
C ILE A 356 23.07 -8.82 1.47
N VAL A 357 22.39 -7.69 1.21
CA VAL A 357 22.50 -6.47 2.03
C VAL A 357 21.14 -6.10 2.59
N GLY A 358 21.01 -6.15 3.90
CA GLY A 358 19.78 -5.77 4.60
C GLY A 358 19.61 -6.52 5.92
N PRO A 359 18.65 -6.09 6.75
CA PRO A 359 18.38 -6.72 8.03
C PRO A 359 17.80 -8.13 7.85
N ASN A 360 18.17 -9.01 8.79
CA ASN A 360 17.74 -10.41 8.85
C ASN A 360 16.95 -10.74 10.13
N SER A 361 16.57 -9.73 10.88
CA SER A 361 15.89 -9.88 12.17
C SER A 361 14.37 -10.08 12.05
N GLU A 362 13.80 -9.81 10.90
CA GLU A 362 12.35 -9.94 10.66
C GLU A 362 11.92 -11.41 10.53
N ASP A 363 12.73 -12.22 9.84
CA ASP A 363 12.52 -13.67 9.68
C ASP A 363 13.85 -14.40 9.86
N PRO A 364 14.26 -14.68 11.11
CA PRO A 364 15.53 -15.34 11.43
C PRO A 364 15.63 -16.76 10.88
N ASP A 365 14.52 -17.49 10.81
CA ASP A 365 14.47 -18.87 10.30
C ASP A 365 14.75 -18.90 8.80
N TYR A 366 14.08 -18.05 8.03
CA TYR A 366 14.34 -17.90 6.60
C TYR A 366 15.78 -17.43 6.33
N ALA A 367 16.29 -16.51 7.13
CA ALA A 367 17.67 -16.05 7.01
C ALA A 367 18.67 -17.19 7.27
N GLN A 368 18.37 -18.10 8.22
CA GLN A 368 19.18 -19.28 8.47
C GLN A 368 19.11 -20.28 7.30
N GLU A 369 17.91 -20.55 6.77
CA GLU A 369 17.73 -21.39 5.59
C GLU A 369 18.54 -20.87 4.38
N CYS A 370 18.62 -19.55 4.21
CA CYS A 370 19.44 -18.94 3.14
C CYS A 370 20.94 -19.17 3.38
N ARG A 371 21.44 -19.06 4.62
CA ARG A 371 22.84 -19.38 4.96
C ARG A 371 23.17 -20.86 4.71
N ASP A 372 22.27 -21.74 5.13
CA ASP A 372 22.42 -23.18 4.92
C ASP A 372 22.47 -23.52 3.43
N LEU A 373 21.65 -22.84 2.62
CA LEU A 373 21.68 -23.01 1.16
C LEU A 373 23.00 -22.54 0.55
N VAL A 374 23.60 -21.45 1.03
CA VAL A 374 24.94 -21.01 0.60
C VAL A 374 25.98 -22.08 0.89
N ALA A 375 25.97 -22.67 2.09
CA ALA A 375 26.90 -23.74 2.48
C ALA A 375 26.66 -25.02 1.65
N GLN A 376 25.41 -25.44 1.48
CA GLN A 376 25.06 -26.63 0.66
C GLN A 376 25.52 -26.50 -0.79
N LEU A 377 25.53 -25.29 -1.34
CA LEU A 377 25.97 -25.02 -2.72
C LEU A 377 27.46 -24.70 -2.83
N GLY A 378 28.23 -24.68 -1.72
CA GLY A 378 29.66 -24.38 -1.69
C GLY A 378 29.97 -22.94 -2.12
N LEU A 379 29.15 -21.97 -1.70
CA LEU A 379 29.24 -20.57 -2.10
C LEU A 379 29.78 -19.64 -0.99
N GLU A 380 30.31 -20.17 0.11
CA GLU A 380 30.73 -19.38 1.28
C GLU A 380 31.82 -18.34 0.94
N LYS A 381 32.60 -18.59 -0.11
CA LYS A 381 33.63 -17.67 -0.61
C LYS A 381 33.08 -16.61 -1.58
N SER A 382 31.90 -16.83 -2.14
CA SER A 382 31.34 -16.01 -3.22
C SER A 382 30.05 -15.27 -2.83
N VAL A 383 29.34 -15.71 -1.77
CA VAL A 383 28.10 -15.08 -1.34
C VAL A 383 28.22 -14.62 0.11
N HIS A 384 27.98 -13.34 0.35
CA HIS A 384 28.20 -12.70 1.65
C HIS A 384 26.94 -12.00 2.16
N PHE A 385 26.56 -12.24 3.42
CA PHE A 385 25.52 -11.52 4.13
C PHE A 385 26.14 -10.35 4.88
N LEU A 386 25.90 -9.12 4.43
CA LEU A 386 26.54 -7.93 4.98
C LEU A 386 25.71 -7.25 6.08
N GLY A 387 24.49 -7.74 6.36
CA GLY A 387 23.58 -7.09 7.28
C GLY A 387 23.12 -5.71 6.76
N PHE A 388 22.66 -4.86 7.67
CA PHE A 388 22.26 -3.51 7.31
C PHE A 388 23.48 -2.65 6.99
N GLN A 389 23.47 -2.02 5.81
CA GLN A 389 24.49 -1.09 5.33
C GLN A 389 23.82 0.15 4.72
N ARG A 390 24.53 1.25 4.60
CA ARG A 390 24.06 2.41 3.85
C ARG A 390 24.06 2.10 2.36
N THR A 391 22.95 2.39 1.69
CA THR A 391 22.76 2.07 0.26
C THR A 391 23.88 2.69 -0.60
N GLU A 392 24.28 3.94 -0.29
CA GLU A 392 25.31 4.64 -1.04
C GLU A 392 26.69 3.95 -0.96
N GLU A 393 27.03 3.42 0.20
CA GLU A 393 28.31 2.72 0.43
C GLU A 393 28.38 1.41 -0.37
N ILE A 394 27.25 0.71 -0.47
CA ILE A 394 27.15 -0.53 -1.27
C ILE A 394 27.14 -0.21 -2.75
N LEU A 395 26.31 0.74 -3.19
CA LEU A 395 26.21 1.09 -4.61
C LEU A 395 27.53 1.58 -5.19
N ALA A 396 28.39 2.24 -4.40
CA ALA A 396 29.71 2.66 -4.85
C ALA A 396 30.65 1.49 -5.21
N GLN A 397 30.38 0.28 -4.72
CA GLN A 397 31.26 -0.88 -4.81
C GLN A 397 30.75 -1.99 -5.74
N VAL A 398 29.48 -1.94 -6.15
CA VAL A 398 28.88 -3.01 -6.93
C VAL A 398 28.79 -2.68 -8.42
N ARG A 399 28.84 -3.72 -9.24
CA ARG A 399 28.75 -3.61 -10.70
C ARG A 399 27.32 -3.79 -11.20
N LEU A 400 26.48 -4.47 -10.42
CA LEU A 400 25.12 -4.86 -10.81
C LEU A 400 24.24 -4.95 -9.55
N VAL A 401 22.99 -4.53 -9.66
CA VAL A 401 21.97 -4.75 -8.64
C VAL A 401 20.95 -5.76 -9.17
N VAL A 402 20.56 -6.71 -8.30
CA VAL A 402 19.59 -7.75 -8.62
C VAL A 402 18.40 -7.68 -7.66
N LEU A 403 17.20 -7.84 -8.20
CA LEU A 403 15.97 -7.95 -7.46
C LEU A 403 15.26 -9.27 -7.86
N THR A 404 15.20 -10.23 -6.94
CA THR A 404 14.53 -11.53 -7.15
C THR A 404 13.15 -11.64 -6.53
N SER A 405 12.62 -10.53 -6.00
CA SER A 405 11.35 -10.49 -5.28
C SER A 405 10.19 -11.15 -6.03
N ILE A 406 9.29 -11.79 -5.29
CA ILE A 406 8.05 -12.37 -5.81
C ILE A 406 6.92 -11.32 -5.91
N SER A 407 7.01 -10.23 -5.15
CA SER A 407 6.05 -9.13 -5.21
C SER A 407 6.73 -7.83 -4.81
N GLU A 408 6.46 -6.80 -5.58
CA GLU A 408 6.86 -5.41 -5.34
C GLU A 408 5.75 -4.48 -5.85
N ALA A 409 5.69 -3.27 -5.32
CA ALA A 409 4.93 -2.19 -5.96
C ALA A 409 5.87 -1.41 -6.91
N GLN A 410 6.71 -0.56 -6.36
CA GLN A 410 7.76 0.15 -7.09
C GLN A 410 9.04 0.14 -6.23
N PRO A 411 10.01 -0.74 -6.53
CA PRO A 411 11.18 -0.92 -5.70
C PRO A 411 12.14 0.26 -5.82
N LEU A 412 12.29 1.03 -4.72
CA LEU A 412 13.18 2.21 -4.68
C LEU A 412 14.63 1.83 -4.96
N VAL A 413 15.09 0.66 -4.52
CA VAL A 413 16.46 0.19 -4.76
C VAL A 413 16.81 0.10 -6.25
N VAL A 414 15.84 -0.18 -7.11
CA VAL A 414 16.03 -0.18 -8.57
C VAL A 414 16.25 1.24 -9.07
N LEU A 415 15.46 2.20 -8.61
CA LEU A 415 15.65 3.62 -8.94
C LEU A 415 16.98 4.15 -8.40
N GLU A 416 17.35 3.80 -7.16
CA GLU A 416 18.61 4.19 -6.52
C GLU A 416 19.83 3.65 -7.28
N ALA A 417 19.79 2.37 -7.71
CA ALA A 417 20.82 1.76 -8.54
C ALA A 417 20.94 2.46 -9.89
N MET A 418 19.83 2.69 -10.59
CA MET A 418 19.81 3.41 -11.88
C MET A 418 20.35 4.84 -11.74
N ALA A 419 19.99 5.56 -10.67
CA ALA A 419 20.49 6.91 -10.39
C ALA A 419 22.00 6.93 -10.13
N ALA A 420 22.53 5.89 -9.46
CA ALA A 420 23.97 5.69 -9.26
C ALA A 420 24.69 5.23 -10.54
N GLY A 421 23.96 4.95 -11.62
CA GLY A 421 24.50 4.46 -12.88
C GLY A 421 24.89 2.98 -12.82
N ILE A 422 24.12 2.16 -12.15
CA ILE A 422 24.31 0.72 -12.05
C ILE A 422 23.16 0.03 -12.77
N PRO A 423 23.44 -0.83 -13.79
CA PRO A 423 22.43 -1.66 -14.42
C PRO A 423 21.76 -2.63 -13.45
N VAL A 424 20.54 -3.04 -13.78
CA VAL A 424 19.72 -3.87 -12.90
C VAL A 424 19.23 -5.14 -13.58
N VAL A 425 19.03 -6.21 -12.80
CA VAL A 425 18.31 -7.42 -13.21
C VAL A 425 17.16 -7.62 -12.23
N CYS A 426 15.93 -7.58 -12.72
CA CYS A 426 14.76 -7.62 -11.85
C CYS A 426 13.80 -8.73 -12.28
N SER A 427 13.19 -9.41 -11.31
CA SER A 427 12.00 -10.22 -11.56
C SER A 427 10.85 -9.36 -12.10
N ASP A 428 9.98 -9.96 -12.93
CA ASP A 428 8.85 -9.29 -13.57
C ASP A 428 7.70 -9.08 -12.58
N VAL A 429 7.86 -8.12 -11.68
CA VAL A 429 6.91 -7.80 -10.60
C VAL A 429 6.68 -6.31 -10.48
N GLY A 430 5.46 -5.91 -10.14
CA GLY A 430 5.09 -4.52 -9.94
C GLY A 430 5.53 -3.60 -11.08
N ALA A 431 6.15 -2.49 -10.75
CA ALA A 431 6.67 -1.51 -11.71
C ALA A 431 8.00 -1.93 -12.39
N CYS A 432 8.61 -3.07 -12.04
CA CYS A 432 9.96 -3.39 -12.51
C CYS A 432 10.09 -3.34 -14.04
N ARG A 433 9.09 -3.81 -14.78
CA ARG A 433 9.11 -3.75 -16.24
C ARG A 433 9.09 -2.32 -16.76
N GLU A 434 8.25 -1.47 -16.20
CA GLU A 434 8.19 -0.03 -16.55
C GLU A 434 9.50 0.68 -16.21
N LEU A 435 10.08 0.38 -15.04
CA LEU A 435 11.35 0.96 -14.60
C LEU A 435 12.53 0.54 -15.48
N VAL A 436 12.64 -0.76 -15.79
CA VAL A 436 13.84 -1.32 -16.43
C VAL A 436 13.76 -1.25 -17.95
N ILE A 437 12.62 -1.56 -18.55
CA ILE A 437 12.45 -1.57 -20.01
C ILE A 437 11.97 -0.20 -20.49
N GLY A 438 11.03 0.45 -19.76
CA GLY A 438 10.38 1.68 -20.19
C GLY A 438 9.50 1.48 -21.41
N ASP A 439 9.36 2.53 -22.24
CA ASP A 439 8.69 2.42 -23.55
C ASP A 439 9.69 1.89 -24.59
N PRO A 440 9.54 0.65 -25.07
CA PRO A 440 10.48 0.05 -26.02
C PRO A 440 10.58 0.78 -27.36
N ALA A 441 9.57 1.59 -27.70
CA ALA A 441 9.58 2.36 -28.95
C ALA A 441 10.49 3.60 -28.87
N HIS A 442 10.74 4.12 -27.66
CA HIS A 442 11.43 5.38 -27.46
C HIS A 442 12.61 5.30 -26.47
N GLN A 443 12.75 4.20 -25.74
CA GLN A 443 13.72 4.10 -24.66
C GLN A 443 14.55 2.82 -24.75
N GLN A 444 15.83 2.91 -24.34
CA GLN A 444 16.68 1.75 -24.16
C GLN A 444 16.48 1.15 -22.77
N ALA A 445 16.69 -0.17 -22.64
CA ALA A 445 16.56 -0.86 -21.37
C ALA A 445 17.71 -0.52 -20.41
N ALA A 446 17.37 -0.30 -19.14
CA ALA A 446 18.32 -0.05 -18.05
C ALA A 446 18.90 -1.35 -17.46
N GLY A 447 18.55 -2.50 -18.02
CA GLY A 447 18.94 -3.82 -17.56
C GLY A 447 18.04 -4.91 -18.14
N HIS A 448 17.81 -5.96 -17.37
CA HIS A 448 17.00 -7.10 -17.80
C HIS A 448 15.83 -7.39 -16.85
N ILE A 449 14.71 -7.81 -17.44
CA ILE A 449 13.57 -8.38 -16.71
C ILE A 449 13.59 -9.90 -16.91
N VAL A 450 13.44 -10.65 -15.80
CA VAL A 450 13.47 -12.10 -15.77
C VAL A 450 12.18 -12.66 -15.12
N PRO A 451 11.78 -13.90 -15.46
CA PRO A 451 10.65 -14.53 -14.77
C PRO A 451 10.88 -14.66 -13.27
N ILE A 452 9.80 -14.58 -12.49
CA ILE A 452 9.81 -14.84 -11.04
C ILE A 452 10.37 -16.23 -10.76
N ALA A 453 11.13 -16.39 -9.67
CA ALA A 453 11.71 -17.67 -9.22
C ALA A 453 12.52 -18.41 -10.31
N SER A 454 13.24 -17.67 -11.16
CA SER A 454 14.03 -18.24 -12.27
C SER A 454 15.54 -18.00 -12.09
N PRO A 455 16.25 -18.87 -11.33
CA PRO A 455 17.69 -18.72 -11.11
C PRO A 455 18.51 -18.72 -12.41
N MET A 456 18.14 -19.55 -13.40
CA MET A 456 18.84 -19.65 -14.67
C MET A 456 18.73 -18.38 -15.50
N ALA A 457 17.52 -17.81 -15.64
CA ALA A 457 17.33 -16.56 -16.37
C ALA A 457 18.04 -15.40 -15.66
N THR A 458 18.00 -15.35 -14.32
CA THR A 458 18.70 -14.36 -13.51
C THR A 458 20.22 -14.47 -13.71
N ALA A 459 20.79 -15.68 -13.65
CA ALA A 459 22.23 -15.90 -13.85
C ALA A 459 22.66 -15.48 -15.27
N HIS A 460 21.89 -15.85 -16.29
CA HIS A 460 22.19 -15.48 -17.68
C HIS A 460 22.17 -13.96 -17.89
N ALA A 461 21.16 -13.26 -17.35
CA ALA A 461 21.07 -11.82 -17.44
C ALA A 461 22.24 -11.12 -16.71
N MET A 462 22.62 -11.60 -15.52
CA MET A 462 23.80 -11.11 -14.79
C MET A 462 25.08 -11.32 -15.62
N GLN A 463 25.27 -12.50 -16.19
CA GLN A 463 26.45 -12.82 -17.00
C GLN A 463 26.57 -11.87 -18.20
N LEU A 464 25.49 -11.65 -18.96
CA LEU A 464 25.47 -10.74 -20.11
C LEU A 464 25.97 -9.34 -19.73
N LEU A 465 25.41 -8.76 -18.63
CA LEU A 465 25.80 -7.44 -18.19
C LEU A 465 27.24 -7.38 -17.63
N LEU A 466 27.72 -8.44 -16.98
CA LEU A 466 29.07 -8.46 -16.42
C LEU A 466 30.16 -8.72 -17.47
N THR A 467 29.85 -9.44 -18.56
CA THR A 467 30.83 -9.83 -19.59
C THR A 467 30.79 -8.98 -20.85
N GLN A 468 29.73 -8.19 -21.08
CA GLN A 468 29.57 -7.35 -22.26
C GLN A 468 29.64 -5.86 -21.90
N PRO A 469 30.81 -5.20 -21.98
CA PRO A 469 30.98 -3.80 -21.57
C PRO A 469 30.02 -2.82 -22.27
N THR A 470 29.74 -3.03 -23.54
CA THR A 470 28.82 -2.17 -24.31
C THR A 470 27.37 -2.33 -23.81
N ALA A 471 26.91 -3.55 -23.53
CA ALA A 471 25.58 -3.78 -22.97
C ALA A 471 25.44 -3.12 -21.59
N TRP A 472 26.46 -3.25 -20.75
CA TRP A 472 26.49 -2.60 -19.44
C TRP A 472 26.44 -1.07 -19.56
N GLN A 473 27.25 -0.48 -20.46
CA GLN A 473 27.27 1.00 -20.65
C GLN A 473 25.95 1.53 -21.19
N ASN A 474 25.33 0.82 -22.14
CA ASN A 474 24.03 1.20 -22.67
C ASN A 474 22.95 1.15 -21.59
N ALA A 475 22.90 0.07 -20.79
CA ALA A 475 21.96 -0.08 -19.70
C ALA A 475 22.17 1.00 -18.62
N ARG A 476 23.42 1.32 -18.30
CA ARG A 476 23.79 2.41 -17.40
C ARG A 476 23.25 3.76 -17.89
N ALA A 477 23.52 4.11 -19.12
CA ALA A 477 23.09 5.38 -19.71
C ALA A 477 21.57 5.48 -19.74
N ALA A 478 20.89 4.42 -20.13
CA ALA A 478 19.44 4.33 -20.14
C ALA A 478 18.83 4.49 -18.75
N GLY A 479 19.40 3.84 -17.72
CA GLY A 479 18.95 3.96 -16.34
C GLY A 479 19.05 5.39 -15.80
N ILE A 480 20.21 6.03 -15.99
CA ILE A 480 20.42 7.41 -15.56
C ILE A 480 19.40 8.34 -16.25
N ALA A 481 19.30 8.28 -17.57
CA ALA A 481 18.41 9.15 -18.34
C ALA A 481 16.94 9.00 -17.91
N ARG A 482 16.49 7.77 -17.67
CA ARG A 482 15.12 7.49 -17.25
C ARG A 482 14.81 8.02 -15.86
N VAL A 483 15.68 7.80 -14.88
CA VAL A 483 15.46 8.30 -13.52
C VAL A 483 15.44 9.82 -13.48
N GLU A 484 16.35 10.47 -14.20
CA GLU A 484 16.39 11.94 -14.29
C GLU A 484 15.16 12.53 -14.98
N ALA A 485 14.60 11.84 -15.98
CA ALA A 485 13.44 12.33 -16.72
C ALA A 485 12.10 12.07 -16.00
N GLU A 486 11.96 10.97 -15.25
CA GLU A 486 10.64 10.48 -14.85
C GLU A 486 10.48 10.24 -13.33
N TYR A 487 11.59 10.00 -12.59
CA TYR A 487 11.54 9.48 -11.22
C TYR A 487 12.33 10.33 -10.21
N THR A 488 12.44 11.64 -10.44
CA THR A 488 13.06 12.54 -9.46
C THR A 488 12.09 12.89 -8.34
N GLU A 489 12.62 13.11 -7.14
CA GLU A 489 11.86 13.60 -5.99
C GLU A 489 11.14 14.93 -6.31
N ALA A 490 11.83 15.85 -6.99
CA ALA A 490 11.28 17.14 -7.38
C ALA A 490 10.04 16.99 -8.28
N LEU A 491 10.08 16.06 -9.24
CA LEU A 491 8.95 15.78 -10.13
C LEU A 491 7.77 15.17 -9.37
N MET A 492 8.03 14.24 -8.45
CA MET A 492 7.00 13.67 -7.58
C MET A 492 6.33 14.75 -6.73
N MET A 493 7.13 15.65 -6.10
CA MET A 493 6.59 16.75 -5.29
C MET A 493 5.75 17.71 -6.11
N THR A 494 6.21 18.07 -7.33
CA THR A 494 5.44 18.94 -8.24
C THR A 494 4.08 18.31 -8.57
N ARG A 495 4.03 17.00 -8.87
CA ARG A 495 2.79 16.29 -9.17
C ARG A 495 1.83 16.24 -7.97
N TYR A 496 2.35 16.03 -6.75
CA TYR A 496 1.52 16.05 -5.53
C TYR A 496 1.07 17.46 -5.17
N GLN A 497 1.91 18.47 -5.37
CA GLN A 497 1.50 19.87 -5.17
C GLN A 497 0.32 20.22 -6.09
N GLN A 498 0.44 19.95 -7.38
CA GLN A 498 -0.64 20.17 -8.36
C GLN A 498 -1.91 19.40 -7.98
N LEU A 499 -1.77 18.15 -7.56
CA LEU A 499 -2.89 17.32 -7.14
C LEU A 499 -3.60 17.92 -5.90
N TYR A 500 -2.87 18.42 -4.91
CA TYR A 500 -3.47 19.09 -3.75
C TYR A 500 -4.15 20.41 -4.15
N GLU A 501 -3.54 21.21 -5.01
CA GLU A 501 -4.12 22.44 -5.52
C GLU A 501 -5.45 22.18 -6.26
N GLU A 502 -5.48 21.20 -7.17
CA GLU A 502 -6.68 20.79 -7.90
C GLU A 502 -7.82 20.33 -6.98
N VAL A 503 -7.49 19.65 -5.89
CA VAL A 503 -8.48 19.07 -4.98
C VAL A 503 -8.97 20.09 -3.94
N ILE A 504 -8.09 20.96 -3.47
CA ILE A 504 -8.41 21.98 -2.45
C ILE A 504 -9.13 23.18 -3.08
N GLU A 505 -8.73 23.57 -4.27
CA GLU A 505 -9.29 24.70 -5.02
C GLU A 505 -9.74 24.19 -6.40
N PRO A 506 -10.85 23.42 -6.46
CA PRO A 506 -11.35 23.03 -7.76
C PRO A 506 -11.62 24.30 -8.56
N SER A 507 -10.80 24.53 -9.60
CA SER A 507 -11.01 25.66 -10.50
C SER A 507 -12.46 25.59 -10.97
N SER A 508 -13.17 26.69 -10.92
CA SER A 508 -14.46 26.85 -11.58
C SER A 508 -14.21 26.79 -13.09
N ALA A 509 -13.96 25.58 -13.59
CA ALA A 509 -13.95 25.34 -15.02
C ALA A 509 -15.35 25.71 -15.55
N PRO A 510 -15.46 26.50 -16.63
CA PRO A 510 -16.76 26.85 -17.18
C PRO A 510 -17.52 25.56 -17.48
N ALA A 511 -18.71 25.45 -16.93
CA ALA A 511 -19.64 24.36 -17.18
C ALA A 511 -19.67 24.06 -18.68
N GLY A 512 -19.50 22.79 -19.02
CA GLY A 512 -19.26 22.26 -20.35
C GLY A 512 -19.91 23.03 -21.46
N ILE A 513 -19.14 23.22 -22.53
CA ILE A 513 -19.69 23.52 -23.86
C ILE A 513 -20.61 22.32 -24.20
N THR A 514 -21.86 22.51 -23.98
CA THR A 514 -22.89 21.56 -24.40
C THR A 514 -22.80 21.46 -25.93
N VAL A 515 -22.64 20.27 -26.46
CA VAL A 515 -22.51 19.94 -27.89
C VAL A 515 -23.64 20.54 -28.76
N THR A 516 -24.65 21.14 -28.17
CA THR A 516 -25.76 21.82 -28.81
C THR A 516 -25.38 23.11 -29.54
N HIS A 517 -24.23 23.72 -29.30
CA HIS A 517 -23.83 24.95 -29.99
C HIS A 517 -22.92 24.74 -31.23
N LEU A 518 -22.47 23.52 -31.51
CA LEU A 518 -21.66 23.25 -32.71
C LEU A 518 -22.51 23.05 -33.98
N PHE A 519 -23.79 22.70 -33.85
CA PHE A 519 -24.67 22.52 -35.01
C PHE A 519 -25.34 23.83 -35.53
N SER A 520 -25.33 24.90 -34.73
CA SER A 520 -25.86 26.21 -35.13
C SER A 520 -24.87 27.03 -35.97
N ALA A 521 -23.55 26.71 -35.89
CA ALA A 521 -22.52 27.45 -36.62
C ALA A 521 -22.22 26.89 -38.03
N LEU A 522 -22.74 25.71 -38.38
CA LEU A 522 -22.49 25.05 -39.67
C LEU A 522 -23.62 25.17 -40.70
N GLY A 523 -24.67 25.98 -40.47
CA GLY A 523 -25.59 26.43 -41.50
C GLY A 523 -26.28 25.34 -42.34
N MET A 524 -26.49 24.13 -41.79
CA MET A 524 -27.27 23.09 -42.48
C MET A 524 -28.68 23.02 -41.91
N ARG A 525 -29.61 23.47 -42.75
CA ARG A 525 -31.07 23.27 -42.55
C ARG A 525 -31.44 21.82 -42.78
#